data_1e06be99f5195c26420eac6e25912722
#
_entry.id   1e06be99f5195c26420eac6e25912722
#
_cell.length_a   1.000
_cell.length_b   1.000
_cell.length_c   1.000
_cell.angle_alpha   90.00
_cell.angle_beta   90.00
_cell.angle_gamma   90.00
#
_symmetry.space_group_name_H-M   'P 1'
#
loop_
_entity.id
_entity.type
_entity.pdbx_description
1 polymer ?
#
loop_
_entity_poly.entity_id
_entity_poly.type
_entity_poly.pdbx_seq_one_letter_code
_entity_poly.pdbx_strand_id
1 'polypeptide(L)'
;MNIIIKKFGGTSVSSIDKIERAISYIKKARKAGYYVVVVVSAMGKDTDRLLKITAGLDDYKKSDDISSLLSAGEQISSSLFSILLNKNSIKGKSFQGWQIPIHTDLSYYNSHILKIETQHIKKS
;
A
#
# COMPACT_ATOMS: atom_id res chain seq x y z
N MET A 1 4.24 23.23 4.00
CA MET A 1 4.64 21.92 3.41
C MET A 1 3.58 21.53 2.39
N ASN A 2 3.94 21.43 1.10
CA ASN A 2 3.01 21.03 0.04
C ASN A 2 3.03 19.50 -0.09
N ILE A 3 1.95 18.84 0.30
CA ILE A 3 1.83 17.37 0.23
C ILE A 3 0.88 17.00 -0.88
N ILE A 4 1.26 15.99 -1.68
CA ILE A 4 0.39 15.37 -2.68
C ILE A 4 0.27 13.88 -2.39
N ILE A 5 -0.92 13.34 -2.51
CA ILE A 5 -1.17 11.90 -2.38
C ILE A 5 -1.31 11.30 -3.78
N LYS A 6 -0.57 10.24 -4.05
CA LYS A 6 -0.64 9.47 -5.31
C LYS A 6 -1.03 8.04 -5.01
N LYS A 7 -2.17 7.61 -5.54
CA LYS A 7 -2.64 6.23 -5.43
C LYS A 7 -2.37 5.47 -6.72
N PHE A 8 -1.75 4.29 -6.60
CA PHE A 8 -1.52 3.37 -7.71
C PHE A 8 -2.27 2.05 -7.44
N GLY A 9 -3.18 1.70 -8.32
CA GLY A 9 -3.90 0.43 -8.26
C GLY A 9 -3.02 -0.76 -8.65
N GLY A 10 -3.49 -1.98 -8.40
CA GLY A 10 -2.74 -3.21 -8.62
C GLY A 10 -2.19 -3.38 -10.03
N THR A 11 -2.93 -3.00 -11.07
CA THR A 11 -2.46 -3.01 -12.46
C THR A 11 -1.29 -2.08 -12.70
N SER A 12 -1.25 -0.94 -12.02
CA SER A 12 -0.16 0.05 -12.14
C SER A 12 1.12 -0.35 -11.41
N VAL A 13 1.04 -1.32 -10.53
CA VAL A 13 2.19 -1.86 -9.76
C VAL A 13 2.40 -3.36 -10.00
N SER A 14 1.84 -3.91 -11.09
CA SER A 14 1.83 -5.36 -11.36
C SER A 14 3.18 -5.96 -11.76
N SER A 15 4.19 -5.13 -12.00
CA SER A 15 5.57 -5.55 -12.30
C SER A 15 6.56 -4.47 -11.88
N ILE A 16 7.85 -4.85 -11.79
CA ILE A 16 8.94 -3.90 -11.50
C ILE A 16 8.95 -2.76 -12.53
N ASP A 17 8.81 -3.05 -13.82
CA ASP A 17 8.79 -2.03 -14.87
C ASP A 17 7.64 -1.03 -14.71
N LYS A 18 6.47 -1.49 -14.27
CA LYS A 18 5.34 -0.61 -14.02
C LYS A 18 5.56 0.25 -12.76
N ILE A 19 6.17 -0.31 -11.72
CA ILE A 19 6.57 0.46 -10.55
C ILE A 19 7.61 1.53 -10.94
N GLU A 20 8.59 1.20 -11.78
CA GLU A 20 9.57 2.18 -12.28
C GLU A 20 8.90 3.33 -13.06
N ARG A 21 7.87 3.02 -13.86
CA ARG A 21 7.04 4.05 -14.51
C ARG A 21 6.30 4.92 -13.47
N ALA A 22 5.71 4.31 -12.45
CA ALA A 22 5.05 5.03 -11.37
C ALA A 22 6.04 5.97 -10.65
N ILE A 23 7.27 5.51 -10.40
CA ILE A 23 8.34 6.31 -9.80
C ILE A 23 8.67 7.56 -10.63
N SER A 24 8.56 7.49 -11.96
CA SER A 24 8.77 8.68 -12.81
C SER A 24 7.80 9.82 -12.47
N TYR A 25 6.57 9.52 -12.10
CA TYR A 25 5.60 10.52 -11.64
C TYR A 25 5.95 11.08 -10.26
N ILE A 26 6.54 10.23 -9.40
CA ILE A 26 7.02 10.69 -8.08
C ILE A 26 8.19 11.66 -8.27
N LYS A 27 9.15 11.32 -9.14
CA LYS A 27 10.27 12.21 -9.51
C LYS A 27 9.79 13.59 -9.96
N LYS A 28 8.80 13.63 -10.85
CA LYS A 28 8.21 14.89 -11.34
C LYS A 28 7.61 15.71 -10.21
N ALA A 29 6.82 15.08 -9.32
CA ALA A 29 6.21 15.77 -8.19
C ALA A 29 7.27 16.29 -7.20
N ARG A 30 8.30 15.48 -6.91
CA ARG A 30 9.42 15.90 -6.04
C ARG A 30 10.20 17.09 -6.61
N LYS A 31 10.47 17.09 -7.93
CA LYS A 31 11.10 18.23 -8.63
C LYS A 31 10.25 19.51 -8.58
N ALA A 32 8.92 19.36 -8.54
CA ALA A 32 7.99 20.48 -8.37
C ALA A 32 7.83 20.93 -6.90
N GLY A 33 8.62 20.39 -5.96
CA GLY A 33 8.65 20.81 -4.57
C GLY A 33 7.60 20.15 -3.67
N TYR A 34 6.92 19.10 -4.13
CA TYR A 34 5.93 18.38 -3.31
C TYR A 34 6.57 17.30 -2.45
N TYR A 35 6.06 17.13 -1.23
CA TYR A 35 6.18 15.89 -0.48
C TYR A 35 5.13 14.92 -0.99
N VAL A 36 5.53 13.68 -1.23
CA VAL A 36 4.63 12.70 -1.87
C VAL A 36 4.33 11.55 -0.92
N VAL A 37 3.05 11.38 -0.62
CA VAL A 37 2.54 10.17 0.03
C VAL A 37 2.04 9.23 -1.07
N VAL A 38 2.60 8.02 -1.11
CA VAL A 38 2.22 7.00 -2.10
C VAL A 38 1.35 5.96 -1.43
N VAL A 39 0.20 5.67 -2.04
CA VAL A 39 -0.70 4.59 -1.62
C VAL A 39 -0.73 3.55 -2.73
N VAL A 40 -0.40 2.30 -2.40
CA VAL A 40 -0.36 1.20 -3.36
C VAL A 40 -1.33 0.09 -2.98
N SER A 41 -1.82 -0.64 -3.97
CA SER A 41 -2.54 -1.91 -3.81
C SER A 41 -1.58 -3.09 -3.95
N ALA A 42 -2.05 -4.30 -3.68
CA ALA A 42 -1.34 -5.51 -4.03
C ALA A 42 -0.99 -5.57 -5.52
N MET A 43 0.07 -6.29 -5.89
CA MET A 43 0.56 -6.34 -7.27
C MET A 43 -0.37 -7.17 -8.16
N GLY A 44 -0.85 -6.58 -9.24
CA GLY A 44 -1.58 -7.29 -10.28
C GLY A 44 -2.76 -8.10 -9.74
N LYS A 45 -2.64 -9.44 -9.80
CA LYS A 45 -3.64 -10.41 -9.32
C LYS A 45 -3.24 -11.09 -8.00
N ASP A 46 -2.36 -10.50 -7.21
CA ASP A 46 -1.91 -11.13 -5.96
C ASP A 46 -3.05 -11.33 -4.96
N THR A 47 -3.98 -10.39 -4.85
CA THR A 47 -5.19 -10.57 -4.03
C THR A 47 -5.99 -11.80 -4.47
N ASP A 48 -6.22 -11.98 -5.78
CA ASP A 48 -6.93 -13.13 -6.33
C ASP A 48 -6.17 -14.44 -6.07
N ARG A 49 -4.82 -14.38 -6.16
CA ARG A 49 -3.96 -15.53 -5.86
C ARG A 49 -4.05 -15.93 -4.41
N LEU A 50 -4.02 -14.98 -3.48
CA LEU A 50 -4.15 -15.23 -2.05
C LEU A 50 -5.54 -15.78 -1.71
N LEU A 51 -6.60 -15.25 -2.31
CA LEU A 51 -7.96 -15.81 -2.17
C LEU A 51 -8.06 -17.25 -2.68
N LYS A 52 -7.36 -17.59 -3.76
CA LYS A 52 -7.35 -18.98 -4.29
C LYS A 52 -6.70 -19.97 -3.32
N ILE A 53 -5.73 -19.54 -2.51
CA ILE A 53 -5.12 -20.40 -1.48
C ILE A 53 -6.16 -20.84 -0.45
N THR A 54 -7.16 -19.99 -0.19
CA THR A 54 -8.26 -20.30 0.74
C THR A 54 -9.47 -20.96 0.08
N ALA A 55 -9.38 -21.30 -1.22
CA ALA A 55 -10.46 -21.96 -1.92
C ALA A 55 -10.75 -23.35 -1.31
N GLY A 56 -12.00 -23.62 -0.99
CA GLY A 56 -12.41 -24.84 -0.27
C GLY A 56 -12.45 -24.70 1.26
N LEU A 57 -12.02 -23.56 1.81
CA LEU A 57 -12.15 -23.24 3.24
C LEU A 57 -13.35 -22.31 3.47
N ASP A 58 -14.53 -22.73 3.00
CA ASP A 58 -15.71 -21.87 2.90
C ASP A 58 -16.19 -21.28 4.23
N ASP A 59 -16.03 -22.01 5.32
CA ASP A 59 -16.44 -21.57 6.67
C ASP A 59 -15.59 -20.42 7.21
N TYR A 60 -14.44 -20.13 6.59
CA TYR A 60 -13.48 -19.12 7.04
C TYR A 60 -13.41 -17.89 6.13
N LYS A 61 -14.25 -17.78 5.09
CA LYS A 61 -14.21 -16.67 4.10
C LYS A 61 -14.39 -15.27 4.68
N LYS A 62 -14.90 -15.15 5.90
CA LYS A 62 -15.14 -13.88 6.60
C LYS A 62 -14.32 -13.76 7.89
N SER A 63 -13.24 -14.50 8.02
CA SER A 63 -12.40 -14.45 9.21
C SER A 63 -11.40 -13.29 9.14
N ASP A 64 -10.95 -12.85 10.29
CA ASP A 64 -9.87 -11.87 10.45
C ASP A 64 -8.57 -12.39 9.83
N ASP A 65 -8.38 -13.71 9.84
CA ASP A 65 -7.20 -14.37 9.27
C ASP A 65 -7.14 -14.21 7.75
N ILE A 66 -8.29 -14.26 7.07
CA ILE A 66 -8.36 -13.97 5.62
C ILE A 66 -7.99 -12.52 5.35
N SER A 67 -8.50 -11.58 6.13
CA SER A 67 -8.14 -10.16 6.01
C SER A 67 -6.65 -9.95 6.26
N SER A 68 -6.09 -10.62 7.24
CA SER A 68 -4.65 -10.64 7.52
C SER A 68 -3.85 -11.21 6.36
N LEU A 69 -4.26 -12.36 5.81
CA LEU A 69 -3.63 -12.98 4.64
C LEU A 69 -3.63 -12.04 3.44
N LEU A 70 -4.76 -11.41 3.12
CA LEU A 70 -4.87 -10.51 1.98
C LEU A 70 -3.98 -9.28 2.14
N SER A 71 -3.83 -8.74 3.34
CA SER A 71 -2.97 -7.58 3.61
C SER A 71 -1.50 -7.83 3.27
N ALA A 72 -1.05 -9.09 3.21
CA ALA A 72 0.31 -9.43 2.81
C ALA A 72 0.65 -8.97 1.39
N GLY A 73 -0.34 -8.91 0.49
CA GLY A 73 -0.15 -8.39 -0.87
C GLY A 73 0.25 -6.92 -0.88
N GLU A 74 -0.39 -6.10 -0.07
CA GLU A 74 -0.08 -4.68 0.07
C GLU A 74 1.25 -4.45 0.79
N GLN A 75 1.60 -5.31 1.75
CA GLN A 75 2.90 -5.26 2.45
C GLN A 75 4.06 -5.49 1.47
N ILE A 76 3.93 -6.47 0.57
CA ILE A 76 4.92 -6.76 -0.46
C ILE A 76 5.06 -5.55 -1.40
N SER A 77 3.96 -5.05 -1.96
CA SER A 77 3.99 -3.97 -2.94
C SER A 77 4.53 -2.67 -2.36
N SER A 78 4.14 -2.29 -1.14
CA SER A 78 4.63 -1.07 -0.50
C SER A 78 6.13 -1.14 -0.18
N SER A 79 6.60 -2.29 0.29
CA SER A 79 8.02 -2.52 0.57
C SER A 79 8.85 -2.48 -0.72
N LEU A 80 8.41 -3.18 -1.77
CA LEU A 80 9.08 -3.19 -3.06
C LEU A 80 9.12 -1.79 -3.70
N PHE A 81 8.02 -1.05 -3.62
CA PHE A 81 7.96 0.33 -4.12
C PHE A 81 8.99 1.22 -3.40
N SER A 82 9.13 1.10 -2.09
CA SER A 82 10.12 1.83 -1.30
C SER A 82 11.55 1.46 -1.69
N ILE A 83 11.84 0.16 -1.88
CA ILE A 83 13.15 -0.31 -2.35
C ILE A 83 13.50 0.32 -3.70
N LEU A 84 12.56 0.33 -4.64
CA LEU A 84 12.78 0.89 -5.97
C LEU A 84 12.88 2.42 -5.96
N LEU A 85 12.18 3.12 -5.07
CA LEU A 85 12.40 4.56 -4.86
C LEU A 85 13.84 4.84 -4.45
N ASN A 86 14.34 4.11 -3.44
CA ASN A 86 15.72 4.30 -2.94
C ASN A 86 16.76 3.92 -4.01
N LYS A 87 16.55 2.85 -4.78
CA LYS A 87 17.37 2.51 -5.95
C LYS A 87 17.42 3.67 -6.96
N ASN A 88 16.34 4.41 -7.12
CA ASN A 88 16.24 5.58 -7.98
C ASN A 88 16.70 6.90 -7.32
N SER A 89 17.44 6.84 -6.22
CA SER A 89 17.93 8.00 -5.46
C SER A 89 16.82 8.92 -4.96
N ILE A 90 15.63 8.39 -4.74
CA ILE A 90 14.53 9.08 -4.08
C ILE A 90 14.37 8.48 -2.70
N LYS A 91 14.70 9.24 -1.66
CA LYS A 91 14.51 8.78 -0.28
C LYS A 91 13.03 8.43 -0.06
N GLY A 92 12.76 7.16 0.16
CA GLY A 92 11.43 6.62 0.42
C GLY A 92 11.45 5.67 1.61
N LYS A 93 10.32 5.60 2.31
CA LYS A 93 10.10 4.67 3.42
C LYS A 93 8.70 4.08 3.29
N SER A 94 8.61 2.75 3.34
CA SER A 94 7.32 2.07 3.43
C SER A 94 6.79 2.09 4.85
N PHE A 95 5.49 2.15 4.97
CA PHE A 95 4.76 2.01 6.22
C PHE A 95 3.70 0.92 6.04
N GLN A 96 3.59 0.09 7.04
CA GLN A 96 2.54 -0.91 7.15
C GLN A 96 1.40 -0.35 8.01
N GLY A 97 0.21 -0.94 7.93
CA GLY A 97 -0.97 -0.45 8.63
C GLY A 97 -0.80 -0.29 10.15
N TRP A 98 -0.04 -1.17 10.79
CA TRP A 98 0.25 -1.07 12.23
C TRP A 98 1.28 0.01 12.59
N GLN A 99 2.05 0.50 11.62
CA GLN A 99 3.01 1.60 11.83
C GLN A 99 2.35 2.98 11.69
N ILE A 100 1.20 3.02 11.04
CA ILE A 100 0.35 4.20 10.92
C ILE A 100 -1.02 3.78 11.46
N PRO A 101 -1.31 3.99 12.75
CA PRO A 101 -2.56 3.56 13.32
C PRO A 101 -3.76 4.16 12.56
N ILE A 102 -4.51 3.27 11.90
CA ILE A 102 -5.78 3.57 11.24
C ILE A 102 -6.87 2.98 12.10
N HIS A 103 -7.57 3.84 12.83
CA HIS A 103 -8.65 3.43 13.72
C HIS A 103 -9.92 3.24 12.90
N THR A 104 -10.55 2.08 13.06
CA THR A 104 -11.80 1.72 12.40
C THR A 104 -12.88 1.40 13.43
N ASP A 105 -14.11 1.25 12.97
CA ASP A 105 -15.14 0.57 13.75
C ASP A 105 -14.82 -0.93 13.90
N LEU A 106 -15.64 -1.65 14.67
CA LEU A 106 -15.45 -3.08 14.98
C LEU A 106 -15.84 -4.03 13.85
N SER A 107 -16.18 -3.53 12.68
CA SER A 107 -16.56 -4.36 11.53
C SER A 107 -15.31 -4.80 10.77
N TYR A 108 -14.92 -6.07 10.84
CA TYR A 108 -13.78 -6.60 10.09
C TYR A 108 -14.01 -6.66 8.58
N TYR A 109 -15.26 -6.75 8.16
CA TYR A 109 -15.61 -6.98 6.75
C TYR A 109 -15.90 -5.69 5.96
N ASN A 110 -16.50 -4.70 6.62
CA ASN A 110 -16.84 -3.41 6.04
C ASN A 110 -16.47 -2.29 7.02
N SER A 111 -15.18 -2.26 7.39
CA SER A 111 -14.68 -1.28 8.33
C SER A 111 -14.78 0.14 7.78
N HIS A 112 -15.26 1.06 8.61
CA HIS A 112 -15.19 2.48 8.32
C HIS A 112 -14.02 3.11 9.07
N ILE A 113 -13.24 3.91 8.36
CA ILE A 113 -12.12 4.63 8.96
C ILE A 113 -12.67 5.77 9.83
N LEU A 114 -12.36 5.72 11.12
CA LEU A 114 -12.75 6.75 12.09
C LEU A 114 -11.66 7.81 12.26
N LYS A 115 -10.38 7.40 12.25
CA LYS A 115 -9.23 8.27 12.46
C LYS A 115 -7.96 7.67 11.87
N ILE A 116 -7.07 8.52 11.37
CA ILE A 116 -5.72 8.13 10.94
C ILE A 116 -4.70 8.96 11.71
N GLU A 117 -3.71 8.30 12.32
CA GLU A 117 -2.62 8.97 13.03
C GLU A 117 -1.47 9.28 12.06
N THR A 118 -1.43 10.50 11.57
CA THR A 118 -0.50 10.91 10.50
C THR A 118 0.89 11.36 10.99
N GLN A 119 1.14 11.35 12.30
CA GLN A 119 2.38 11.87 12.88
C GLN A 119 3.64 11.15 12.37
N HIS A 120 3.56 9.82 12.21
CA HIS A 120 4.67 9.01 11.71
C HIS A 120 5.00 9.30 10.25
N ILE A 121 3.98 9.57 9.42
CA ILE A 121 4.17 9.95 8.03
C ILE A 121 4.81 11.34 7.92
N LYS A 122 4.35 12.29 8.74
CA LYS A 122 4.84 13.68 8.71
C LYS A 122 6.28 13.84 9.17
N LYS A 123 6.79 12.91 9.98
CA LYS A 123 8.16 12.91 10.52
C LYS A 123 9.16 12.16 9.63
N SER A 124 8.71 11.46 8.60
CA SER A 124 9.57 10.69 7.69
C SER A 124 9.93 11.51 6.46
#